data_d2d1f3b2692db35e33ae554f4d9ed952
#
_entry.id   d2d1f3b2692db35e33ae554f4d9ed952
#
_cell.length_a   1.000
_cell.length_b   1.000
_cell.length_c   1.000
_cell.angle_alpha   90.00
_cell.angle_beta   90.00
_cell.angle_gamma   90.00
#
_symmetry.space_group_name_H-M   'P 1'
#
loop_
_entity.id
_entity.type
_entity.pdbx_description
1 polymer ?
#
loop_
_entity_poly.entity_id
_entity_poly.type
_entity_poly.pdbx_seq_one_letter_code
_entity_poly.pdbx_strand_id
1 'polypeptide(L)'
;MSSDKRPGDRLFPLVTVFCVACATLLLQIIQTRIYAVVFWNHVVYLIISVALLGFGISGTWLAFGKDTWFARRLTIPVAAAAFVVVVILSGLWIPQWGTSLGHVFTSHLHLLRLLATYTTAILPYFFIGWILGILYREHTGRIHSLYFADLAGGSVGCFLAILLIRPLGAINLVLLAAALVVLPIFLFESLRRRYMLFPLLGAVVLLAAHSFYSKAIDRRILPDQTKSFFALYQDLGPDSGREVEFSEWSILARTDVVGTKNPPHKRIFIDGAACTGMVLNPDDDPPPFNPDTESLIPHKPPYLLHRNYDKVLVIGSGGGADVWNALRAGANRVDAVEINSTTCKIVQNEYREATNNLFFRPGVTPYNAEGRSFVRSTDVRYDAIIINAIDTFAALNSGAYMLAENYLYTVDAITDYLGRLTPSGVLCITRWD
;
A
#
# COMPACT_ATOMS: atom_id res chain seq x y z
N MET A 1 21.37 -41.87 -29.09
CA MET A 1 20.80 -40.87 -30.02
C MET A 1 20.54 -39.60 -29.23
N SER A 2 21.50 -38.68 -29.20
CA SER A 2 21.29 -37.35 -28.62
C SER A 2 20.53 -36.51 -29.65
N SER A 3 19.22 -36.33 -29.46
CA SER A 3 18.45 -35.40 -30.26
C SER A 3 19.00 -34.00 -30.02
N ASP A 4 19.44 -33.39 -31.06
CA ASP A 4 19.90 -32.00 -31.13
C ASP A 4 18.73 -31.08 -30.78
N LYS A 5 18.48 -30.86 -29.44
CA LYS A 5 17.44 -29.95 -28.96
C LYS A 5 17.90 -28.53 -29.31
N ARG A 6 17.08 -27.83 -30.09
CA ARG A 6 17.34 -26.43 -30.47
C ARG A 6 17.67 -25.59 -29.21
N PRO A 7 18.57 -24.60 -29.28
CA PRO A 7 18.92 -23.75 -28.13
C PRO A 7 17.69 -23.17 -27.41
N GLY A 8 16.62 -22.87 -28.12
CA GLY A 8 15.36 -22.38 -27.56
C GLY A 8 14.66 -23.36 -26.62
N ASP A 9 14.74 -24.68 -26.90
CA ASP A 9 14.12 -25.72 -26.06
C ASP A 9 14.82 -25.87 -24.70
N ARG A 10 16.06 -25.37 -24.57
CA ARG A 10 16.82 -25.37 -23.31
C ARG A 10 16.57 -24.15 -22.47
N LEU A 11 16.28 -22.99 -23.08
CA LEU A 11 16.07 -21.72 -22.39
C LEU A 11 14.62 -21.53 -21.95
N PHE A 12 13.66 -22.08 -22.69
CA PHE A 12 12.23 -21.93 -22.40
C PHE A 12 11.85 -22.21 -20.94
N PRO A 13 12.23 -23.37 -20.33
CA PRO A 13 11.85 -23.67 -18.95
C PRO A 13 12.46 -22.67 -17.94
N LEU A 14 13.72 -22.29 -18.15
CA LEU A 14 14.43 -21.37 -17.24
C LEU A 14 13.82 -19.96 -17.27
N VAL A 15 13.58 -19.43 -18.48
CA VAL A 15 12.97 -18.11 -18.65
C VAL A 15 11.54 -18.09 -18.14
N THR A 16 10.78 -19.18 -18.39
CA THR A 16 9.40 -19.27 -17.91
C THR A 16 9.35 -19.33 -16.39
N VAL A 17 10.18 -20.15 -15.74
CA VAL A 17 10.23 -20.23 -14.28
C VAL A 17 10.63 -18.87 -13.69
N PHE A 18 11.66 -18.22 -14.24
CA PHE A 18 12.08 -16.89 -13.79
C PHE A 18 10.96 -15.85 -13.90
N CYS A 19 10.30 -15.75 -15.06
CA CYS A 19 9.23 -14.77 -15.26
C CYS A 19 7.99 -15.07 -14.41
N VAL A 20 7.63 -16.34 -14.25
CA VAL A 20 6.49 -16.76 -13.42
C VAL A 20 6.77 -16.49 -11.94
N ALA A 21 7.98 -16.77 -11.44
CA ALA A 21 8.38 -16.47 -10.07
C ALA A 21 8.42 -14.95 -9.81
N CYS A 22 8.95 -14.20 -10.77
CA CYS A 22 8.92 -12.72 -10.72
C CYS A 22 7.49 -12.19 -10.64
N ALA A 23 6.60 -12.68 -11.50
CA ALA A 23 5.18 -12.30 -11.48
C ALA A 23 4.49 -12.68 -10.16
N THR A 24 4.85 -13.81 -9.57
CA THR A 24 4.28 -14.31 -8.32
C THR A 24 4.51 -13.34 -7.17
N LEU A 25 5.76 -13.00 -6.89
CA LEU A 25 6.09 -12.12 -5.76
C LEU A 25 5.67 -10.68 -6.03
N LEU A 26 5.82 -10.19 -7.27
CA LEU A 26 5.28 -8.91 -7.68
C LEU A 26 3.77 -8.85 -7.40
N LEU A 27 3.00 -9.81 -7.88
CA LEU A 27 1.54 -9.86 -7.68
C LEU A 27 1.17 -9.96 -6.20
N GLN A 28 1.85 -10.79 -5.41
CA GLN A 28 1.58 -10.96 -3.99
C GLN A 28 1.76 -9.65 -3.22
N ILE A 29 2.85 -8.92 -3.47
CA ILE A 29 3.10 -7.62 -2.84
C ILE A 29 2.02 -6.61 -3.25
N ILE A 30 1.68 -6.56 -4.54
CA ILE A 30 0.70 -5.60 -5.03
C ILE A 30 -0.72 -5.92 -4.57
N GLN A 31 -1.11 -7.19 -4.56
CA GLN A 31 -2.42 -7.58 -3.99
C GLN A 31 -2.54 -7.22 -2.51
N THR A 32 -1.48 -7.42 -1.70
CA THR A 32 -1.47 -6.97 -0.31
C THR A 32 -1.70 -5.47 -0.21
N ARG A 33 -1.13 -4.66 -1.09
CA ARG A 33 -1.34 -3.20 -1.11
C ARG A 33 -2.77 -2.83 -1.51
N ILE A 34 -3.29 -3.40 -2.60
CA ILE A 34 -4.68 -3.14 -3.04
C ILE A 34 -5.67 -3.53 -1.94
N TYR A 35 -5.50 -4.71 -1.35
CA TYR A 35 -6.43 -5.19 -0.34
C TYR A 35 -6.28 -4.49 1.00
N ALA A 36 -5.10 -3.91 1.33
CA ALA A 36 -4.94 -3.03 2.48
C ALA A 36 -5.79 -1.75 2.36
N VAL A 37 -6.03 -1.27 1.14
CA VAL A 37 -6.98 -0.17 0.88
C VAL A 37 -8.43 -0.65 0.98
N VAL A 38 -8.77 -1.76 0.31
CA VAL A 38 -10.14 -2.26 0.18
C VAL A 38 -10.67 -2.85 1.48
N PHE A 39 -9.82 -3.58 2.22
CA PHE A 39 -10.21 -4.29 3.44
C PHE A 39 -9.43 -3.80 4.66
N TRP A 40 -9.85 -4.24 5.84
CA TRP A 40 -9.08 -4.08 7.06
C TRP A 40 -7.85 -4.99 7.08
N ASN A 41 -6.80 -4.58 7.77
CA ASN A 41 -5.50 -5.26 7.75
C ASN A 41 -5.55 -6.73 8.17
N HIS A 42 -6.46 -7.12 9.08
CA HIS A 42 -6.62 -8.52 9.47
C HIS A 42 -7.04 -9.42 8.30
N VAL A 43 -7.78 -8.89 7.32
CA VAL A 43 -8.13 -9.62 6.10
C VAL A 43 -6.94 -9.72 5.15
N VAL A 44 -6.07 -8.72 5.14
CA VAL A 44 -4.87 -8.69 4.29
C VAL A 44 -3.90 -9.81 4.64
N TYR A 45 -3.73 -10.14 5.91
CA TYR A 45 -2.88 -11.28 6.32
C TYR A 45 -3.34 -12.62 5.78
N LEU A 46 -4.65 -12.79 5.56
CA LEU A 46 -5.19 -14.00 4.93
C LEU A 46 -4.72 -14.17 3.48
N ILE A 47 -4.36 -13.09 2.78
CA ILE A 47 -3.93 -13.17 1.38
C ILE A 47 -2.61 -13.93 1.23
N ILE A 48 -1.70 -13.80 2.18
CA ILE A 48 -0.46 -14.59 2.19
C ILE A 48 -0.80 -16.08 2.30
N SER A 49 -1.71 -16.43 3.22
CA SER A 49 -2.19 -17.80 3.40
C SER A 49 -2.93 -18.33 2.18
N VAL A 50 -3.68 -17.46 1.52
CA VAL A 50 -4.41 -17.75 0.27
C VAL A 50 -3.47 -18.08 -0.88
N ALA A 51 -2.34 -17.40 -1.01
CA ALA A 51 -1.33 -17.73 -2.01
C ALA A 51 -0.77 -19.13 -1.79
N LEU A 52 -0.39 -19.45 -0.54
CA LEU A 52 0.08 -20.79 -0.17
C LEU A 52 -0.97 -21.87 -0.44
N LEU A 53 -2.25 -21.59 -0.18
CA LEU A 53 -3.35 -22.50 -0.47
C LEU A 53 -3.46 -22.77 -1.98
N GLY A 54 -3.33 -21.75 -2.83
CA GLY A 54 -3.34 -21.89 -4.29
C GLY A 54 -2.25 -22.83 -4.79
N PHE A 55 -1.01 -22.66 -4.29
CA PHE A 55 0.10 -23.55 -4.56
C PHE A 55 -0.16 -24.98 -4.06
N GLY A 56 -0.68 -25.11 -2.83
CA GLY A 56 -1.00 -26.41 -2.23
C GLY A 56 -2.03 -27.19 -3.04
N ILE A 57 -3.12 -26.54 -3.45
CA ILE A 57 -4.17 -27.16 -4.27
C ILE A 57 -3.60 -27.61 -5.62
N SER A 58 -2.82 -26.78 -6.31
CA SER A 58 -2.24 -27.11 -7.61
C SER A 58 -1.24 -28.28 -7.50
N GLY A 59 -0.37 -28.28 -6.50
CA GLY A 59 0.58 -29.36 -6.24
C GLY A 59 -0.11 -30.69 -5.93
N THR A 60 -1.12 -30.67 -5.06
CA THR A 60 -1.93 -31.84 -4.72
C THR A 60 -2.63 -32.41 -5.97
N TRP A 61 -3.23 -31.54 -6.76
CA TRP A 61 -3.92 -31.98 -7.98
C TRP A 61 -2.95 -32.60 -9.01
N LEU A 62 -1.78 -32.01 -9.19
CA LEU A 62 -0.74 -32.57 -10.06
C LEU A 62 -0.21 -33.93 -9.57
N ALA A 63 -0.17 -34.13 -8.23
CA ALA A 63 0.26 -35.39 -7.65
C ALA A 63 -0.77 -36.52 -7.82
N PHE A 64 -2.03 -36.24 -7.52
CA PHE A 64 -3.09 -37.26 -7.45
C PHE A 64 -4.05 -37.24 -8.63
N GLY A 65 -4.25 -36.11 -9.27
CA GLY A 65 -5.23 -35.89 -10.34
C GLY A 65 -4.67 -35.87 -11.76
N LYS A 66 -3.43 -36.31 -11.96
CA LYS A 66 -2.71 -36.22 -13.25
C LYS A 66 -3.45 -36.87 -14.44
N ASP A 67 -4.25 -37.88 -14.18
CA ASP A 67 -5.00 -38.64 -15.22
C ASP A 67 -6.41 -38.09 -15.45
N THR A 68 -6.83 -37.07 -14.70
CA THR A 68 -8.13 -36.44 -14.89
C THR A 68 -8.23 -35.70 -16.23
N TRP A 69 -9.44 -35.59 -16.76
CA TRP A 69 -9.72 -34.82 -17.99
C TRP A 69 -9.22 -33.38 -17.84
N PHE A 70 -9.39 -32.76 -16.65
CA PHE A 70 -8.95 -31.40 -16.34
C PHE A 70 -7.42 -31.27 -16.47
N ALA A 71 -6.64 -32.15 -15.85
CA ALA A 71 -5.18 -32.13 -15.91
C ALA A 71 -4.63 -32.27 -17.33
N ARG A 72 -5.31 -33.07 -18.17
CA ARG A 72 -4.92 -33.24 -19.58
C ARG A 72 -5.20 -32.00 -20.43
N ARG A 73 -6.21 -31.21 -20.09
CA ARG A 73 -6.62 -30.01 -20.83
C ARG A 73 -5.92 -28.73 -20.36
N LEU A 74 -5.53 -28.66 -19.09
CA LEU A 74 -4.87 -27.50 -18.51
C LEU A 74 -3.37 -27.48 -18.86
N THR A 75 -3.07 -27.22 -20.13
CA THR A 75 -1.68 -27.04 -20.61
C THR A 75 -1.11 -25.70 -20.13
N ILE A 76 0.22 -25.51 -20.20
CA ILE A 76 0.88 -24.25 -19.79
C ILE A 76 0.24 -23.01 -20.44
N PRO A 77 -0.01 -22.94 -21.77
CA PRO A 77 -0.67 -21.79 -22.38
C PRO A 77 -2.10 -21.54 -21.87
N VAL A 78 -2.86 -22.61 -21.63
CA VAL A 78 -4.23 -22.50 -21.10
C VAL A 78 -4.20 -22.00 -19.65
N ALA A 79 -3.30 -22.51 -18.83
CA ALA A 79 -3.12 -22.06 -17.45
C ALA A 79 -2.68 -20.58 -17.39
N ALA A 80 -1.78 -20.16 -18.28
CA ALA A 80 -1.35 -18.76 -18.37
C ALA A 80 -2.49 -17.83 -18.83
N ALA A 81 -3.31 -18.25 -19.79
CA ALA A 81 -4.49 -17.47 -20.21
C ALA A 81 -5.52 -17.35 -19.08
N ALA A 82 -5.78 -18.45 -18.36
CA ALA A 82 -6.66 -18.44 -17.19
C ALA A 82 -6.11 -17.54 -16.07
N PHE A 83 -4.80 -17.57 -15.81
CA PHE A 83 -4.11 -16.68 -14.89
C PHE A 83 -4.39 -15.21 -15.23
N VAL A 84 -4.20 -14.79 -16.48
CA VAL A 84 -4.44 -13.41 -16.92
C VAL A 84 -5.88 -12.97 -16.63
N VAL A 85 -6.86 -13.80 -16.99
CA VAL A 85 -8.28 -13.50 -16.77
C VAL A 85 -8.56 -13.30 -15.26
N VAL A 86 -8.06 -14.21 -14.44
CA VAL A 86 -8.32 -14.17 -13.00
C VAL A 86 -7.58 -13.00 -12.32
N VAL A 87 -6.36 -12.70 -12.75
CA VAL A 87 -5.59 -11.57 -12.24
C VAL A 87 -6.28 -10.24 -12.57
N ILE A 88 -6.83 -10.11 -13.77
CA ILE A 88 -7.62 -8.93 -14.15
C ILE A 88 -8.88 -8.82 -13.28
N LEU A 89 -9.60 -9.92 -13.07
CA LEU A 89 -10.79 -9.93 -12.23
C LEU A 89 -10.45 -9.58 -10.77
N SER A 90 -9.42 -10.18 -10.19
CA SER A 90 -9.03 -9.97 -8.80
C SER A 90 -8.45 -8.58 -8.54
N GLY A 91 -7.68 -8.04 -9.48
CA GLY A 91 -6.99 -6.78 -9.33
C GLY A 91 -7.81 -5.54 -9.72
N LEU A 92 -8.66 -5.67 -10.74
CA LEU A 92 -9.40 -4.54 -11.30
C LEU A 92 -10.86 -4.47 -10.89
N TRP A 93 -11.55 -5.58 -10.91
CA TRP A 93 -13.02 -5.57 -10.78
C TRP A 93 -13.48 -5.73 -9.33
N ILE A 94 -12.91 -6.68 -8.60
CA ILE A 94 -13.32 -6.97 -7.23
C ILE A 94 -13.10 -5.80 -6.26
N PRO A 95 -11.97 -5.05 -6.33
CA PRO A 95 -11.78 -3.89 -5.46
C PRO A 95 -12.84 -2.79 -5.60
N GLN A 96 -13.62 -2.81 -6.67
CA GLN A 96 -14.68 -1.82 -6.92
C GLN A 96 -16.06 -2.23 -6.38
N TRP A 97 -16.20 -3.46 -5.84
CA TRP A 97 -17.51 -3.98 -5.39
C TRP A 97 -18.00 -3.47 -4.05
N GLY A 98 -17.15 -2.75 -3.29
CA GLY A 98 -17.53 -2.17 -2.00
C GLY A 98 -18.05 -3.24 -1.04
N THR A 99 -17.20 -4.12 -0.57
CA THR A 99 -17.57 -5.18 0.39
C THR A 99 -17.47 -4.61 1.80
N SER A 100 -18.56 -4.64 2.58
CA SER A 100 -18.51 -4.33 4.00
C SER A 100 -18.47 -5.60 4.81
N LEU A 101 -17.39 -5.79 5.58
CA LEU A 101 -17.23 -6.93 6.48
C LEU A 101 -18.28 -6.92 7.60
N GLY A 102 -18.71 -5.75 8.06
CA GLY A 102 -19.75 -5.61 9.08
C GLY A 102 -21.10 -6.22 8.67
N HIS A 103 -21.37 -6.34 7.37
CA HIS A 103 -22.62 -6.88 6.83
C HIS A 103 -22.53 -8.31 6.30
N VAL A 104 -21.36 -8.97 6.43
CA VAL A 104 -21.15 -10.33 5.89
C VAL A 104 -22.10 -11.35 6.51
N PHE A 105 -22.38 -11.23 7.80
CA PHE A 105 -23.27 -12.16 8.52
C PHE A 105 -24.75 -11.80 8.42
N THR A 106 -25.07 -10.60 7.92
CA THR A 106 -26.47 -10.12 7.80
C THR A 106 -26.97 -10.12 6.36
N SER A 107 -26.09 -10.25 5.37
CA SER A 107 -26.46 -10.21 3.95
C SER A 107 -25.74 -11.28 3.14
N HIS A 108 -26.53 -12.16 2.51
CA HIS A 108 -26.02 -13.19 1.59
C HIS A 108 -25.18 -12.61 0.44
N LEU A 109 -25.51 -11.39 -0.02
CA LEU A 109 -24.78 -10.74 -1.09
C LEU A 109 -23.34 -10.36 -0.64
N HIS A 110 -23.16 -9.84 0.57
CA HIS A 110 -21.84 -9.52 1.11
C HIS A 110 -21.01 -10.79 1.36
N LEU A 111 -21.64 -11.86 1.81
CA LEU A 111 -20.97 -13.17 1.93
C LEU A 111 -20.52 -13.71 0.57
N LEU A 112 -21.37 -13.66 -0.46
CA LEU A 112 -21.00 -14.08 -1.82
C LEU A 112 -19.87 -13.23 -2.39
N ARG A 113 -19.87 -11.91 -2.18
CA ARG A 113 -18.79 -11.02 -2.59
C ARG A 113 -17.49 -11.37 -1.89
N LEU A 114 -17.52 -11.65 -0.60
CA LEU A 114 -16.34 -12.07 0.15
C LEU A 114 -15.79 -13.39 -0.37
N LEU A 115 -16.63 -14.41 -0.57
CA LEU A 115 -16.22 -15.70 -1.14
C LEU A 115 -15.65 -15.54 -2.54
N ALA A 116 -16.25 -14.72 -3.40
CA ALA A 116 -15.73 -14.41 -4.72
C ALA A 116 -14.37 -13.73 -4.65
N THR A 117 -14.18 -12.80 -3.72
CA THR A 117 -12.90 -12.13 -3.49
C THR A 117 -11.81 -13.13 -3.11
N TYR A 118 -12.06 -14.00 -2.14
CA TYR A 118 -11.09 -15.01 -1.74
C TYR A 118 -10.79 -16.01 -2.86
N THR A 119 -11.85 -16.49 -3.53
CA THR A 119 -11.68 -17.43 -4.65
C THR A 119 -10.81 -16.84 -5.75
N THR A 120 -11.08 -15.61 -6.15
CA THR A 120 -10.29 -14.92 -7.19
C THR A 120 -8.89 -14.54 -6.71
N ALA A 121 -8.67 -14.37 -5.40
CA ALA A 121 -7.34 -14.18 -4.84
C ALA A 121 -6.51 -15.47 -4.83
N ILE A 122 -7.12 -16.65 -4.65
CA ILE A 122 -6.46 -17.97 -4.66
C ILE A 122 -6.07 -18.41 -6.07
N LEU A 123 -6.96 -18.22 -7.03
CA LEU A 123 -6.85 -18.77 -8.37
C LEU A 123 -5.57 -18.37 -9.13
N PRO A 124 -5.05 -17.14 -9.05
CA PRO A 124 -3.78 -16.79 -9.68
C PRO A 124 -2.64 -17.71 -9.24
N TYR A 125 -2.53 -17.96 -7.94
CA TYR A 125 -1.48 -18.81 -7.37
C TYR A 125 -1.68 -20.30 -7.68
N PHE A 126 -2.92 -20.73 -7.86
CA PHE A 126 -3.22 -22.06 -8.38
C PHE A 126 -2.66 -22.22 -9.79
N PHE A 127 -2.89 -21.29 -10.71
CA PHE A 127 -2.40 -21.38 -12.09
C PHE A 127 -0.88 -21.25 -12.17
N ILE A 128 -0.28 -20.38 -11.37
CA ILE A 128 1.18 -20.27 -11.24
C ILE A 128 1.77 -21.60 -10.75
N GLY A 129 1.26 -22.13 -9.64
CA GLY A 129 1.71 -23.41 -9.08
C GLY A 129 1.54 -24.56 -10.07
N TRP A 130 0.48 -24.53 -10.88
CA TRP A 130 0.26 -25.50 -11.96
C TRP A 130 1.35 -25.43 -13.04
N ILE A 131 1.68 -24.21 -13.54
CA ILE A 131 2.72 -23.99 -14.54
C ILE A 131 4.07 -24.45 -14.01
N LEU A 132 4.46 -24.00 -12.80
CA LEU A 132 5.72 -24.37 -12.17
C LEU A 132 5.80 -25.89 -11.95
N GLY A 133 4.73 -26.50 -11.45
CA GLY A 133 4.66 -27.95 -11.20
C GLY A 133 4.86 -28.79 -12.46
N ILE A 134 4.28 -28.38 -13.60
CA ILE A 134 4.54 -29.04 -14.89
C ILE A 134 6.01 -28.90 -15.28
N LEU A 135 6.57 -27.68 -15.21
CA LEU A 135 7.95 -27.42 -15.61
C LEU A 135 8.96 -28.20 -14.75
N TYR A 136 8.76 -28.25 -13.43
CA TYR A 136 9.61 -29.01 -12.54
C TYR A 136 9.53 -30.52 -12.79
N ARG A 137 8.32 -31.03 -13.04
CA ARG A 137 8.10 -32.45 -13.34
C ARG A 137 8.74 -32.89 -14.68
N GLU A 138 8.66 -32.05 -15.69
CA GLU A 138 9.19 -32.39 -17.03
C GLU A 138 10.71 -32.22 -17.14
N HIS A 139 11.31 -31.43 -16.20
CA HIS A 139 12.74 -31.09 -16.29
C HIS A 139 13.51 -31.45 -15.00
N THR A 140 13.22 -32.63 -14.42
CA THR A 140 13.85 -33.07 -13.14
C THR A 140 15.37 -33.11 -13.21
N GLY A 141 15.97 -33.46 -14.36
CA GLY A 141 17.43 -33.45 -14.55
C GLY A 141 18.08 -32.08 -14.48
N ARG A 142 17.31 -30.97 -14.37
CA ARG A 142 17.77 -29.58 -14.33
C ARG A 142 17.19 -28.82 -13.15
N ILE A 143 16.77 -29.53 -12.12
CA ILE A 143 16.05 -28.97 -10.99
C ILE A 143 16.80 -27.82 -10.30
N HIS A 144 18.13 -27.91 -10.16
CA HIS A 144 18.96 -26.89 -9.54
C HIS A 144 18.94 -25.56 -10.33
N SER A 145 19.00 -25.66 -11.68
CA SER A 145 18.94 -24.47 -12.53
C SER A 145 17.56 -23.82 -12.52
N LEU A 146 16.50 -24.63 -12.48
CA LEU A 146 15.11 -24.15 -12.38
C LEU A 146 14.88 -23.47 -11.02
N TYR A 147 15.36 -24.07 -9.94
CA TYR A 147 15.27 -23.49 -8.60
C TYR A 147 16.04 -22.17 -8.48
N PHE A 148 17.24 -22.10 -9.10
CA PHE A 148 17.97 -20.82 -9.17
C PHE A 148 17.16 -19.76 -9.94
N ALA A 149 16.56 -20.12 -11.08
CA ALA A 149 15.72 -19.21 -11.85
C ALA A 149 14.50 -18.75 -11.07
N ASP A 150 13.89 -19.62 -10.26
CA ASP A 150 12.76 -19.32 -9.37
C ASP A 150 13.15 -18.28 -8.31
N LEU A 151 14.21 -18.54 -7.57
CA LEU A 151 14.69 -17.61 -6.54
C LEU A 151 15.12 -16.25 -7.13
N ALA A 152 15.86 -16.26 -8.25
CA ALA A 152 16.29 -15.04 -8.92
C ALA A 152 15.10 -14.24 -9.46
N GLY A 153 14.12 -14.92 -10.07
CA GLY A 153 12.89 -14.30 -10.56
C GLY A 153 12.09 -13.68 -9.43
N GLY A 154 11.88 -14.41 -8.33
CA GLY A 154 11.20 -13.90 -7.15
C GLY A 154 11.87 -12.65 -6.56
N SER A 155 13.19 -12.67 -6.44
CA SER A 155 13.98 -11.51 -5.97
C SER A 155 13.76 -10.29 -6.87
N VAL A 156 13.83 -10.47 -8.19
CA VAL A 156 13.55 -9.39 -9.15
C VAL A 156 12.11 -8.88 -9.01
N GLY A 157 11.13 -9.77 -8.80
CA GLY A 157 9.73 -9.40 -8.57
C GLY A 157 9.55 -8.49 -7.35
N CYS A 158 10.25 -8.77 -6.25
CA CYS A 158 10.26 -7.91 -5.07
C CYS A 158 10.85 -6.52 -5.37
N PHE A 159 11.98 -6.45 -6.08
CA PHE A 159 12.59 -5.18 -6.46
C PHE A 159 11.68 -4.38 -7.41
N LEU A 160 11.04 -5.02 -8.38
CA LEU A 160 10.11 -4.35 -9.30
C LEU A 160 8.91 -3.78 -8.55
N ALA A 161 8.37 -4.48 -7.54
CA ALA A 161 7.31 -3.94 -6.70
C ALA A 161 7.72 -2.62 -6.03
N ILE A 162 8.92 -2.60 -5.41
CA ILE A 162 9.42 -1.42 -4.70
C ILE A 162 9.68 -0.25 -5.65
N LEU A 163 10.35 -0.50 -6.77
CA LEU A 163 10.78 0.54 -7.69
C LEU A 163 9.63 1.13 -8.52
N LEU A 164 8.67 0.28 -8.90
CA LEU A 164 7.67 0.64 -9.89
C LEU A 164 6.30 0.99 -9.32
N ILE A 165 6.01 0.70 -8.04
CA ILE A 165 4.68 1.00 -7.47
C ILE A 165 4.36 2.49 -7.52
N ARG A 166 5.33 3.35 -7.26
CA ARG A 166 5.14 4.81 -7.29
C ARG A 166 4.94 5.37 -8.69
N PRO A 167 5.80 5.09 -9.70
CA PRO A 167 5.64 5.63 -11.05
C PRO A 167 4.47 5.00 -11.82
N LEU A 168 4.20 3.71 -11.65
CA LEU A 168 3.19 2.99 -12.44
C LEU A 168 1.85 2.82 -11.72
N GLY A 169 1.83 2.82 -10.38
CA GLY A 169 0.64 2.49 -9.59
C GLY A 169 0.40 0.99 -9.48
N ALA A 170 -0.47 0.60 -8.51
CA ALA A 170 -0.70 -0.81 -8.20
C ALA A 170 -1.35 -1.57 -9.37
N ILE A 171 -2.31 -0.96 -10.06
CA ILE A 171 -3.05 -1.59 -11.16
C ILE A 171 -2.13 -1.95 -12.34
N ASN A 172 -1.23 -1.06 -12.74
CA ASN A 172 -0.30 -1.34 -13.82
C ASN A 172 0.69 -2.46 -13.45
N LEU A 173 1.02 -2.61 -12.18
CA LEU A 173 1.87 -3.72 -11.72
C LEU A 173 1.13 -5.06 -11.72
N VAL A 174 -0.19 -5.08 -11.48
CA VAL A 174 -1.03 -6.27 -11.70
C VAL A 174 -0.97 -6.70 -13.17
N LEU A 175 -1.07 -5.74 -14.10
CA LEU A 175 -0.97 -6.02 -15.54
C LEU A 175 0.45 -6.44 -15.96
N LEU A 176 1.48 -5.85 -15.35
CA LEU A 176 2.87 -6.27 -15.56
C LEU A 176 3.08 -7.73 -15.12
N ALA A 177 2.53 -8.14 -13.97
CA ALA A 177 2.58 -9.52 -13.52
C ALA A 177 1.89 -10.46 -14.52
N ALA A 178 0.73 -10.06 -15.08
CA ALA A 178 0.06 -10.81 -16.13
C ALA A 178 0.93 -10.94 -17.40
N ALA A 179 1.56 -9.85 -17.81
CA ALA A 179 2.46 -9.84 -18.98
C ALA A 179 3.68 -10.74 -18.79
N LEU A 180 4.30 -10.73 -17.59
CA LEU A 180 5.45 -11.58 -17.28
C LEU A 180 5.16 -13.07 -17.41
N VAL A 181 3.97 -13.53 -17.04
CA VAL A 181 3.59 -14.95 -17.20
C VAL A 181 3.39 -15.33 -18.67
N VAL A 182 2.83 -14.43 -19.47
CA VAL A 182 2.52 -14.70 -20.89
C VAL A 182 3.76 -14.54 -21.78
N LEU A 183 4.66 -13.63 -21.45
CA LEU A 183 5.81 -13.25 -22.27
C LEU A 183 6.68 -14.45 -22.72
N PRO A 184 7.15 -15.36 -21.83
CA PRO A 184 7.99 -16.48 -22.25
C PRO A 184 7.23 -17.46 -23.13
N ILE A 185 5.95 -17.71 -22.85
CA ILE A 185 5.11 -18.60 -23.67
C ILE A 185 4.99 -18.04 -25.08
N PHE A 186 4.77 -16.73 -25.16
CA PHE A 186 4.69 -16.02 -26.42
C PHE A 186 6.02 -16.06 -27.20
N LEU A 187 7.14 -15.71 -26.57
CA LEU A 187 8.46 -15.67 -27.23
C LEU A 187 8.88 -17.04 -27.81
N PHE A 188 8.61 -18.13 -27.10
CA PHE A 188 9.07 -19.47 -27.51
C PHE A 188 8.06 -20.22 -28.36
N GLU A 189 6.73 -19.98 -28.23
CA GLU A 189 5.71 -20.59 -29.08
C GLU A 189 5.43 -19.78 -30.36
N SER A 190 5.55 -18.44 -30.34
CA SER A 190 5.32 -17.58 -31.51
C SER A 190 6.39 -17.77 -32.58
N LEU A 191 7.60 -18.14 -32.19
CA LEU A 191 8.62 -18.62 -33.13
C LEU A 191 8.17 -19.89 -33.91
N ARG A 192 7.15 -20.56 -33.37
CA ARG A 192 6.57 -21.77 -33.94
C ARG A 192 5.28 -21.53 -34.74
N ARG A 193 4.53 -20.44 -34.46
CA ARG A 193 3.23 -20.11 -35.11
C ARG A 193 3.07 -18.61 -35.35
N ARG A 194 3.08 -18.25 -36.63
CA ARG A 194 2.98 -16.84 -37.12
C ARG A 194 1.73 -16.05 -36.66
N TYR A 195 0.72 -16.74 -36.10
CA TYR A 195 -0.59 -16.12 -35.73
C TYR A 195 -0.69 -15.60 -34.31
N MET A 196 0.32 -15.75 -33.44
CA MET A 196 0.29 -15.30 -32.06
C MET A 196 0.76 -13.85 -31.87
N LEU A 197 1.15 -13.13 -32.90
CA LEU A 197 1.52 -11.71 -32.82
C LEU A 197 0.33 -10.80 -32.49
N PHE A 198 -0.89 -11.16 -32.90
CA PHE A 198 -2.08 -10.33 -32.71
C PHE A 198 -2.52 -10.23 -31.22
N PRO A 199 -2.57 -11.30 -30.41
CA PRO A 199 -2.88 -11.20 -28.99
C PRO A 199 -1.87 -10.38 -28.21
N LEU A 200 -0.57 -10.44 -28.57
CA LEU A 200 0.47 -9.63 -27.92
C LEU A 200 0.28 -8.16 -28.23
N LEU A 201 0.08 -7.82 -29.50
CA LEU A 201 -0.18 -6.44 -29.90
C LEU A 201 -1.43 -5.93 -29.19
N GLY A 202 -2.48 -6.75 -29.10
CA GLY A 202 -3.69 -6.45 -28.31
C GLY A 202 -3.39 -6.21 -26.83
N ALA A 203 -2.60 -7.04 -26.21
CA ALA A 203 -2.19 -6.90 -24.81
C ALA A 203 -1.36 -5.63 -24.58
N VAL A 204 -0.41 -5.32 -25.47
CA VAL A 204 0.41 -4.10 -25.41
C VAL A 204 -0.46 -2.86 -25.60
N VAL A 205 -1.40 -2.88 -26.55
CA VAL A 205 -2.33 -1.76 -26.77
C VAL A 205 -3.25 -1.58 -25.57
N LEU A 206 -3.76 -2.67 -24.98
CA LEU A 206 -4.57 -2.61 -23.76
C LEU A 206 -3.77 -2.08 -22.57
N LEU A 207 -2.52 -2.50 -22.40
CA LEU A 207 -1.61 -1.98 -21.39
C LEU A 207 -1.33 -0.49 -21.58
N ALA A 208 -1.08 -0.06 -22.81
CA ALA A 208 -0.83 1.35 -23.13
C ALA A 208 -2.10 2.21 -22.91
N ALA A 209 -3.25 1.75 -23.39
CA ALA A 209 -4.53 2.42 -23.18
C ALA A 209 -4.88 2.47 -21.68
N HIS A 210 -4.64 1.37 -20.95
CA HIS A 210 -4.87 1.31 -19.51
C HIS A 210 -3.93 2.24 -18.74
N SER A 211 -2.65 2.31 -19.10
CA SER A 211 -1.68 3.24 -18.50
C SER A 211 -2.16 4.69 -18.57
N PHE A 212 -2.84 5.05 -19.65
CA PHE A 212 -3.44 6.38 -19.80
C PHE A 212 -4.62 6.62 -18.85
N TYR A 213 -5.41 5.58 -18.56
CA TYR A 213 -6.59 5.64 -17.67
C TYR A 213 -6.33 5.20 -16.23
N SER A 214 -5.14 4.72 -15.91
CA SER A 214 -4.84 4.08 -14.61
C SER A 214 -5.09 4.98 -13.40
N LYS A 215 -4.76 6.27 -13.49
CA LYS A 215 -5.03 7.23 -12.40
C LYS A 215 -6.51 7.37 -12.08
N ALA A 216 -7.37 7.28 -13.10
CA ALA A 216 -8.82 7.32 -12.92
C ALA A 216 -9.35 6.02 -12.30
N ILE A 217 -8.72 4.88 -12.62
CA ILE A 217 -9.09 3.58 -12.05
C ILE A 217 -8.59 3.45 -10.61
N ASP A 218 -7.39 3.89 -10.30
CA ASP A 218 -6.85 3.90 -8.94
C ASP A 218 -7.77 4.65 -7.97
N ARG A 219 -8.33 5.78 -8.41
CA ARG A 219 -9.32 6.56 -7.63
C ARG A 219 -10.65 5.83 -7.41
N ARG A 220 -10.99 4.83 -8.24
CA ARG A 220 -12.20 4.00 -8.11
C ARG A 220 -12.05 2.84 -7.14
N ILE A 221 -10.82 2.53 -6.71
CA ILE A 221 -10.59 1.56 -5.63
C ILE A 221 -11.03 2.22 -4.33
N LEU A 222 -12.23 1.88 -3.87
CA LEU A 222 -12.81 2.45 -2.66
C LEU A 222 -12.46 1.60 -1.45
N PRO A 223 -12.10 2.24 -0.32
CA PRO A 223 -11.94 1.56 0.96
C PRO A 223 -13.26 0.93 1.45
N ASP A 224 -13.17 0.00 2.42
CA ASP A 224 -14.33 -0.55 3.13
C ASP A 224 -15.15 0.57 3.77
N GLN A 225 -16.49 0.43 3.75
CA GLN A 225 -17.44 1.43 4.26
C GLN A 225 -17.27 1.72 5.76
N THR A 226 -16.64 0.82 6.49
CA THR A 226 -16.36 0.99 7.93
C THR A 226 -15.06 1.73 8.21
N LYS A 227 -14.24 2.02 7.19
CA LYS A 227 -13.01 2.80 7.34
C LYS A 227 -13.30 4.31 7.52
N SER A 228 -12.38 5.00 8.16
CA SER A 228 -12.47 6.45 8.43
C SER A 228 -12.73 7.30 7.19
N PHE A 229 -12.27 6.85 6.04
CA PHE A 229 -12.54 7.46 4.75
C PHE A 229 -14.06 7.59 4.50
N PHE A 230 -14.86 6.55 4.79
CA PHE A 230 -16.31 6.59 4.64
C PHE A 230 -17.03 7.25 5.81
N ALA A 231 -16.55 7.11 7.05
CA ALA A 231 -17.15 7.78 8.20
C ALA A 231 -17.22 9.29 7.97
N LEU A 232 -16.12 9.89 7.49
CA LEU A 232 -16.12 11.28 7.09
C LEU A 232 -17.12 11.61 5.97
N TYR A 233 -17.37 10.63 5.08
CA TYR A 233 -18.33 10.80 4.01
C TYR A 233 -19.78 10.81 4.51
N GLN A 234 -20.10 10.18 5.60
CA GLN A 234 -21.44 10.16 6.18
C GLN A 234 -21.73 11.44 6.98
N ASP A 235 -20.72 11.95 7.71
CA ASP A 235 -20.89 13.12 8.59
C ASP A 235 -21.16 14.42 7.83
N LEU A 236 -20.66 14.54 6.59
CA LEU A 236 -20.71 15.79 5.84
C LEU A 236 -21.93 15.95 4.91
N GLY A 237 -22.75 14.89 4.74
CA GLY A 237 -23.92 14.90 3.86
C GLY A 237 -23.59 14.89 2.34
N PRO A 238 -24.55 14.61 1.45
CA PRO A 238 -24.34 14.46 0.01
C PRO A 238 -23.91 15.77 -0.69
N ASP A 239 -24.28 16.93 -0.14
CA ASP A 239 -24.04 18.24 -0.75
C ASP A 239 -22.66 18.83 -0.45
N SER A 240 -21.81 18.11 0.25
CA SER A 240 -20.46 18.56 0.65
C SER A 240 -19.49 18.72 -0.54
N GLY A 241 -19.85 18.25 -1.73
CA GLY A 241 -19.02 18.35 -2.94
C GLY A 241 -17.68 17.63 -2.79
N ARG A 242 -17.69 16.45 -2.23
CA ARG A 242 -16.50 15.62 -1.92
C ARG A 242 -15.83 15.10 -3.18
N GLU A 243 -14.51 15.16 -3.17
CA GLU A 243 -13.71 14.65 -4.28
C GLU A 243 -12.38 14.09 -3.77
N VAL A 244 -11.92 12.97 -4.36
CA VAL A 244 -10.54 12.49 -4.23
C VAL A 244 -9.69 13.34 -5.18
N GLU A 245 -9.06 14.36 -4.65
CA GLU A 245 -8.28 15.32 -5.45
C GLU A 245 -6.91 14.75 -5.84
N PHE A 246 -6.31 13.96 -4.95
CA PHE A 246 -4.99 13.38 -5.13
C PHE A 246 -4.99 11.93 -4.68
N SER A 247 -4.25 11.07 -5.38
CA SER A 247 -4.02 9.68 -5.01
C SER A 247 -2.66 9.22 -5.53
N GLU A 248 -1.81 8.70 -4.65
CA GLU A 248 -0.50 8.17 -5.01
C GLU A 248 -0.21 6.88 -4.22
N TRP A 249 0.28 5.86 -4.93
CA TRP A 249 0.77 4.64 -4.34
C TRP A 249 2.23 4.77 -3.91
N SER A 250 2.55 4.20 -2.77
CA SER A 250 3.92 3.99 -2.31
C SER A 250 4.07 2.57 -1.77
N ILE A 251 5.31 2.17 -1.47
CA ILE A 251 5.55 0.86 -0.85
C ILE A 251 4.95 0.77 0.55
N LEU A 252 4.81 1.89 1.24
CA LEU A 252 4.23 1.95 2.57
C LEU A 252 2.70 1.89 2.54
N ALA A 253 2.07 2.69 1.66
CA ALA A 253 0.63 2.85 1.64
C ALA A 253 0.15 3.52 0.34
N ARG A 254 -1.16 3.49 0.08
CA ARG A 254 -1.83 4.45 -0.79
C ARG A 254 -2.19 5.69 0.03
N THR A 255 -1.78 6.86 -0.45
CA THR A 255 -2.10 8.13 0.19
C THR A 255 -3.05 8.93 -0.69
N ASP A 256 -4.21 9.27 -0.14
CA ASP A 256 -5.27 9.99 -0.83
C ASP A 256 -5.49 11.35 -0.16
N VAL A 257 -5.76 12.41 -0.94
CA VAL A 257 -6.31 13.66 -0.43
C VAL A 257 -7.77 13.75 -0.82
N VAL A 258 -8.61 13.90 0.18
CA VAL A 258 -10.05 14.12 -0.01
C VAL A 258 -10.37 15.55 0.39
N GLY A 259 -10.90 16.31 -0.57
CA GLY A 259 -11.40 17.65 -0.39
C GLY A 259 -12.90 17.70 -0.25
N THR A 260 -13.40 18.71 0.47
CA THR A 260 -14.80 19.12 0.49
C THR A 260 -14.90 20.59 0.13
N LYS A 261 -16.04 21.00 -0.47
CA LYS A 261 -16.26 22.39 -0.88
C LYS A 261 -17.03 23.17 0.17
N ASN A 262 -17.92 22.53 0.90
CA ASN A 262 -18.81 23.17 1.86
C ASN A 262 -18.96 22.33 3.15
N PRO A 263 -18.33 22.71 4.28
CA PRO A 263 -17.24 23.69 4.38
C PRO A 263 -15.94 23.19 3.72
N PRO A 264 -15.01 24.08 3.37
CA PRO A 264 -13.76 23.68 2.74
C PRO A 264 -12.86 22.97 3.76
N HIS A 265 -12.67 21.67 3.54
CA HIS A 265 -11.75 20.84 4.31
C HIS A 265 -10.93 19.97 3.39
N LYS A 266 -9.70 19.69 3.79
CA LYS A 266 -8.86 18.69 3.14
C LYS A 266 -8.30 17.74 4.18
N ARG A 267 -8.39 16.43 3.89
CA ARG A 267 -7.81 15.39 4.73
C ARG A 267 -6.95 14.47 3.90
N ILE A 268 -5.81 14.09 4.48
CA ILE A 268 -4.89 13.10 3.93
C ILE A 268 -5.26 11.77 4.57
N PHE A 269 -5.55 10.76 3.74
CA PHE A 269 -5.85 9.39 4.17
C PHE A 269 -4.72 8.45 3.79
N ILE A 270 -4.42 7.50 4.66
CA ILE A 270 -3.44 6.43 4.45
C ILE A 270 -4.21 5.11 4.46
N ASP A 271 -4.19 4.40 3.31
CA ASP A 271 -4.95 3.17 3.05
C ASP A 271 -6.45 3.29 3.42
N GLY A 272 -7.01 4.50 3.34
CA GLY A 272 -8.39 4.81 3.67
C GLY A 272 -8.75 4.68 5.17
N ALA A 273 -7.78 4.37 6.04
CA ALA A 273 -8.00 4.11 7.47
C ALA A 273 -7.48 5.25 8.36
N ALA A 274 -6.17 5.47 8.39
CA ALA A 274 -5.60 6.59 9.13
C ALA A 274 -5.82 7.90 8.39
N CYS A 275 -6.12 8.97 9.11
CA CYS A 275 -6.29 10.27 8.49
C CYS A 275 -5.70 11.42 9.34
N THR A 276 -5.27 12.46 8.65
CA THR A 276 -4.84 13.73 9.24
C THR A 276 -5.51 14.90 8.53
N GLY A 277 -5.96 15.88 9.28
CA GLY A 277 -6.48 17.13 8.73
C GLY A 277 -5.35 18.00 8.18
N MET A 278 -5.58 18.64 7.06
CA MET A 278 -4.67 19.63 6.50
C MET A 278 -5.04 21.00 7.02
N VAL A 279 -4.07 21.74 7.53
CA VAL A 279 -4.28 23.14 7.94
C VAL A 279 -4.37 24.00 6.69
N LEU A 280 -5.55 24.56 6.41
CA LEU A 280 -5.81 25.35 5.22
C LEU A 280 -5.73 26.84 5.54
N ASN A 281 -5.01 27.61 4.71
CA ASN A 281 -4.87 29.05 4.80
C ASN A 281 -4.61 29.57 6.22
N PRO A 282 -3.63 28.99 6.95
CA PRO A 282 -3.28 29.50 8.26
C PRO A 282 -2.82 30.95 8.16
N ASP A 283 -3.22 31.81 9.12
CA ASP A 283 -2.82 33.20 9.15
C ASP A 283 -1.29 33.37 9.10
N ASP A 284 -0.79 34.44 8.50
CA ASP A 284 0.65 34.71 8.45
C ASP A 284 1.23 34.97 9.84
N ASP A 285 0.48 35.65 10.66
CA ASP A 285 0.79 35.83 12.09
C ASP A 285 -0.19 34.96 12.92
N PRO A 286 0.28 33.80 13.43
CA PRO A 286 -0.60 32.86 14.08
C PRO A 286 -1.16 33.49 15.40
N PRO A 287 -2.49 33.52 15.57
CA PRO A 287 -3.09 33.99 16.77
C PRO A 287 -2.58 33.17 17.97
N PRO A 288 -2.24 33.81 19.11
CA PRO A 288 -1.74 33.11 20.27
C PRO A 288 -2.71 32.02 20.72
N PHE A 289 -2.15 30.91 21.20
CA PHE A 289 -2.93 29.82 21.74
C PHE A 289 -3.72 30.28 22.96
N ASN A 290 -5.04 30.11 22.93
CA ASN A 290 -5.92 30.43 24.06
C ASN A 290 -6.36 29.14 24.77
N PRO A 291 -5.78 28.82 25.95
CA PRO A 291 -6.11 27.62 26.69
C PRO A 291 -7.57 27.56 27.13
N ASP A 292 -8.19 28.67 27.41
CA ASP A 292 -9.56 28.73 27.95
C ASP A 292 -10.62 28.36 26.89
N THR A 293 -10.38 28.73 25.64
CA THR A 293 -11.32 28.46 24.54
C THR A 293 -10.97 27.19 23.76
N GLU A 294 -9.73 26.71 23.86
CA GLU A 294 -9.21 25.63 23.03
C GLU A 294 -8.90 24.35 23.83
N SER A 295 -9.25 24.33 25.13
CA SER A 295 -8.97 23.23 26.06
C SER A 295 -9.62 21.88 25.67
N LEU A 296 -10.70 21.90 24.89
CA LEU A 296 -11.47 20.73 24.51
C LEU A 296 -10.95 20.04 23.22
N ILE A 297 -9.89 20.56 22.62
CA ILE A 297 -9.37 19.99 21.37
C ILE A 297 -8.28 18.97 21.67
N PRO A 298 -8.43 17.69 21.28
CA PRO A 298 -7.56 16.57 21.67
C PRO A 298 -6.07 16.73 21.34
N HIS A 299 -5.71 17.63 20.42
CA HIS A 299 -4.35 17.76 19.88
C HIS A 299 -3.52 18.88 20.53
N LYS A 300 -3.95 19.44 21.67
CA LYS A 300 -3.30 20.61 22.26
C LYS A 300 -2.80 20.47 23.71
N PRO A 301 -2.76 19.26 24.33
CA PRO A 301 -2.47 19.12 25.78
C PRO A 301 -1.18 19.79 26.24
N PRO A 302 -0.03 19.76 25.54
CA PRO A 302 1.20 20.35 26.07
C PRO A 302 1.10 21.86 26.23
N TYR A 303 0.39 22.52 25.31
CA TYR A 303 0.28 24.00 25.31
C TYR A 303 -0.64 24.54 26.40
N LEU A 304 -1.45 23.70 27.03
CA LEU A 304 -2.26 24.04 28.20
C LEU A 304 -1.43 24.25 29.48
N LEU A 305 -0.17 23.84 29.50
CA LEU A 305 0.70 23.98 30.67
C LEU A 305 1.29 25.39 30.86
N HIS A 306 0.89 26.37 30.04
CA HIS A 306 1.33 27.78 30.12
C HIS A 306 2.86 27.96 30.18
N ARG A 307 3.58 27.19 29.42
CA ARG A 307 5.04 27.24 29.33
C ARG A 307 5.50 27.84 28.00
N ASN A 308 6.66 28.45 28.00
CA ASN A 308 7.31 28.89 26.77
C ASN A 308 7.98 27.68 26.11
N TYR A 309 7.58 27.38 24.89
CA TYR A 309 8.15 26.31 24.08
C TYR A 309 8.97 26.95 22.96
N ASP A 310 10.28 27.07 23.15
CA ASP A 310 11.20 27.63 22.13
C ASP A 310 11.45 26.64 21.01
N LYS A 311 11.72 25.38 21.38
CA LYS A 311 12.06 24.29 20.43
C LYS A 311 11.11 23.14 20.59
N VAL A 312 10.37 22.85 19.53
CA VAL A 312 9.36 21.78 19.51
C VAL A 312 9.72 20.75 18.44
N LEU A 313 9.69 19.48 18.80
CA LEU A 313 9.76 18.38 17.87
C LEU A 313 8.36 17.79 17.68
N VAL A 314 7.91 17.71 16.44
CA VAL A 314 6.65 17.05 16.04
C VAL A 314 6.99 15.79 15.27
N ILE A 315 6.69 14.61 15.84
CA ILE A 315 6.82 13.32 15.17
C ILE A 315 5.46 12.93 14.61
N GLY A 316 5.38 12.64 13.30
CA GLY A 316 4.15 12.42 12.56
C GLY A 316 3.45 13.75 12.24
N SER A 317 4.17 14.66 11.58
CA SER A 317 3.67 16.03 11.33
C SER A 317 2.43 16.06 10.42
N GLY A 318 2.19 15.03 9.60
CA GLY A 318 0.99 14.86 8.82
C GLY A 318 0.55 16.09 8.02
N GLY A 319 -0.69 16.50 8.20
CA GLY A 319 -1.28 17.70 7.55
C GLY A 319 -0.91 19.04 8.19
N GLY A 320 -0.06 19.05 9.22
CA GLY A 320 0.51 20.26 9.82
C GLY A 320 -0.20 20.80 11.06
N ALA A 321 -1.21 20.10 11.61
CA ALA A 321 -1.96 20.60 12.75
C ALA A 321 -1.08 20.85 13.99
N ASP A 322 -0.20 19.93 14.33
CA ASP A 322 0.70 20.07 15.48
C ASP A 322 1.84 21.08 15.21
N VAL A 323 2.28 21.20 13.94
CA VAL A 323 3.22 22.25 13.54
C VAL A 323 2.60 23.64 13.72
N TRP A 324 1.35 23.80 13.27
CA TRP A 324 0.61 25.04 13.43
C TRP A 324 0.39 25.39 14.91
N ASN A 325 0.00 24.41 15.74
CA ASN A 325 -0.18 24.62 17.16
C ASN A 325 1.12 24.99 17.88
N ALA A 326 2.26 24.42 17.47
CA ALA A 326 3.57 24.78 18.03
C ALA A 326 3.92 26.25 17.73
N LEU A 327 3.67 26.72 16.50
CA LEU A 327 3.88 28.13 16.13
C LEU A 327 2.96 29.08 16.94
N ARG A 328 1.68 28.71 17.10
CA ARG A 328 0.72 29.44 17.91
C ARG A 328 1.12 29.52 19.40
N ALA A 329 1.82 28.49 19.89
CA ALA A 329 2.38 28.45 21.25
C ALA A 329 3.68 29.24 21.38
N GLY A 330 4.13 29.94 20.32
CA GLY A 330 5.32 30.80 20.33
C GLY A 330 6.63 30.09 20.10
N ALA A 331 6.61 28.88 19.51
CA ALA A 331 7.82 28.16 19.18
C ALA A 331 8.64 28.89 18.09
N ASN A 332 9.92 29.15 18.38
CA ASN A 332 10.86 29.74 17.43
C ASN A 332 11.48 28.70 16.50
N ARG A 333 11.46 27.43 16.95
CA ARG A 333 11.94 26.30 16.14
C ARG A 333 10.99 25.12 16.25
N VAL A 334 10.51 24.62 15.09
CA VAL A 334 9.69 23.42 14.98
C VAL A 334 10.36 22.45 13.99
N ASP A 335 10.87 21.34 14.50
CA ASP A 335 11.36 20.25 13.66
C ASP A 335 10.18 19.29 13.40
N ALA A 336 9.71 19.24 12.14
CA ALA A 336 8.54 18.49 11.72
C ALA A 336 8.94 17.20 11.00
N VAL A 337 8.80 16.06 11.66
CA VAL A 337 9.23 14.74 11.15
C VAL A 337 8.04 13.94 10.65
N GLU A 338 8.13 13.43 9.42
CA GLU A 338 7.09 12.61 8.78
C GLU A 338 7.75 11.45 8.01
N ILE A 339 7.29 10.23 8.29
CA ILE A 339 7.84 9.02 7.65
C ILE A 339 7.31 8.83 6.23
N ASN A 340 6.06 9.22 5.97
CA ASN A 340 5.43 9.03 4.68
C ASN A 340 5.86 10.10 3.68
N SER A 341 6.75 9.74 2.76
CA SER A 341 7.26 10.65 1.73
C SER A 341 6.17 11.24 0.84
N THR A 342 5.05 10.53 0.66
CA THR A 342 3.90 11.06 -0.10
C THR A 342 3.16 12.13 0.69
N THR A 343 2.99 11.97 2.01
CA THR A 343 2.46 13.02 2.88
C THR A 343 3.35 14.28 2.84
N CYS A 344 4.68 14.10 2.94
CA CYS A 344 5.62 15.22 2.79
C CYS A 344 5.43 15.93 1.43
N LYS A 345 5.37 15.18 0.33
CA LYS A 345 5.14 15.71 -1.01
C LYS A 345 3.83 16.51 -1.10
N ILE A 346 2.74 15.98 -0.51
CA ILE A 346 1.43 16.64 -0.50
C ILE A 346 1.53 18.02 0.16
N VAL A 347 2.03 18.11 1.39
CA VAL A 347 2.01 19.37 2.16
C VAL A 347 3.11 20.34 1.75
N GLN A 348 4.22 19.85 1.18
CA GLN A 348 5.35 20.70 0.78
C GLN A 348 5.30 21.13 -0.68
N ASN A 349 4.61 20.39 -1.56
CA ASN A 349 4.59 20.67 -2.99
C ASN A 349 3.16 20.84 -3.52
N GLU A 350 2.34 19.78 -3.51
CA GLU A 350 1.05 19.74 -4.20
C GLU A 350 0.02 20.71 -3.59
N TYR A 351 0.02 20.85 -2.26
CA TYR A 351 -0.90 21.72 -1.51
C TYR A 351 -0.16 22.81 -0.73
N ARG A 352 1.03 23.16 -1.16
CA ARG A 352 1.87 24.17 -0.52
C ARG A 352 1.16 25.53 -0.38
N GLU A 353 0.51 25.96 -1.45
CA GLU A 353 -0.25 27.23 -1.45
C GLU A 353 -1.48 27.14 -0.54
N ALA A 354 -2.21 26.01 -0.59
CA ALA A 354 -3.40 25.83 0.24
C ALA A 354 -3.08 25.78 1.74
N THR A 355 -1.87 25.40 2.13
CA THR A 355 -1.37 25.43 3.51
C THR A 355 -0.64 26.74 3.84
N ASN A 356 -0.72 27.75 3.00
CA ASN A 356 -0.02 29.03 3.12
C ASN A 356 1.45 28.84 3.53
N ASN A 357 2.17 27.98 2.80
CA ASN A 357 3.58 27.65 3.01
C ASN A 357 3.95 27.22 4.45
N LEU A 358 3.03 26.62 5.20
CA LEU A 358 3.20 26.29 6.62
C LEU A 358 4.55 25.61 6.93
N PHE A 359 4.95 24.63 6.11
CA PHE A 359 6.20 23.88 6.29
C PHE A 359 7.47 24.64 5.84
N PHE A 360 7.31 25.83 5.27
CA PHE A 360 8.39 26.71 4.82
C PHE A 360 8.43 28.04 5.61
N ARG A 361 7.65 28.16 6.67
CA ARG A 361 7.68 29.33 7.55
C ARG A 361 9.00 29.44 8.30
N PRO A 362 9.47 30.64 8.62
CA PRO A 362 10.64 30.81 9.45
C PRO A 362 10.54 29.99 10.74
N GLY A 363 11.60 29.27 11.08
CA GLY A 363 11.63 28.39 12.25
C GLY A 363 11.07 26.99 12.03
N VAL A 364 10.36 26.68 10.94
CA VAL A 364 9.87 25.33 10.64
C VAL A 364 10.87 24.59 9.73
N THR A 365 11.26 23.40 10.14
CA THR A 365 12.13 22.51 9.31
C THR A 365 11.47 21.17 9.15
N PRO A 366 11.00 20.81 7.93
CA PRO A 366 10.42 19.52 7.66
C PRO A 366 11.49 18.47 7.37
N TYR A 367 11.32 17.25 7.92
CA TYR A 367 12.17 16.10 7.70
C TYR A 367 11.35 14.90 7.24
N ASN A 368 11.75 14.27 6.13
CA ASN A 368 11.21 12.96 5.77
C ASN A 368 12.09 11.88 6.41
N ALA A 369 11.72 11.42 7.59
CA ALA A 369 12.47 10.47 8.39
C ALA A 369 11.56 9.65 9.30
N GLU A 370 12.07 8.50 9.77
CA GLU A 370 11.48 7.74 10.86
C GLU A 370 11.74 8.47 12.19
N GLY A 371 10.68 8.62 13.02
CA GLY A 371 10.70 9.49 14.19
C GLY A 371 11.77 9.15 15.22
N ARG A 372 11.91 7.88 15.62
CA ARG A 372 12.90 7.45 16.60
C ARG A 372 14.33 7.58 16.07
N SER A 373 14.54 7.22 14.80
CA SER A 373 15.84 7.38 14.14
C SER A 373 16.27 8.84 14.10
N PHE A 374 15.32 9.75 13.85
CA PHE A 374 15.58 11.19 13.91
C PHE A 374 16.00 11.63 15.32
N VAL A 375 15.26 11.24 16.36
CA VAL A 375 15.56 11.57 17.76
C VAL A 375 16.95 11.10 18.17
N ARG A 376 17.36 9.93 17.72
CA ARG A 376 18.70 9.38 18.00
C ARG A 376 19.83 10.11 17.26
N SER A 377 19.54 10.64 16.08
CA SER A 377 20.52 11.32 15.22
C SER A 377 20.69 12.81 15.54
N THR A 378 19.69 13.47 16.16
CA THR A 378 19.75 14.88 16.48
C THR A 378 20.45 15.13 17.81
N ASP A 379 21.23 16.25 17.91
CA ASP A 379 21.79 16.72 19.18
C ASP A 379 20.95 17.81 19.84
N VAL A 380 19.84 18.22 19.20
CA VAL A 380 18.95 19.24 19.71
C VAL A 380 18.19 18.71 20.93
N ARG A 381 18.06 19.57 21.96
CA ARG A 381 17.15 19.35 23.08
C ARG A 381 15.89 20.20 22.89
N TYR A 382 14.74 19.59 23.12
CA TYR A 382 13.42 20.17 22.87
C TYR A 382 12.70 20.50 24.16
N ASP A 383 11.92 21.57 24.13
CA ASP A 383 11.02 21.96 25.24
C ASP A 383 9.71 21.15 25.17
N ALA A 384 9.36 20.68 23.98
CA ALA A 384 8.30 19.71 23.80
C ALA A 384 8.64 18.70 22.69
N ILE A 385 8.33 17.44 22.94
CA ILE A 385 8.28 16.38 21.92
C ILE A 385 6.85 15.91 21.83
N ILE A 386 6.26 16.03 20.64
CA ILE A 386 4.85 15.73 20.39
C ILE A 386 4.76 14.52 19.48
N ILE A 387 4.04 13.51 19.94
CA ILE A 387 3.75 12.26 19.24
C ILE A 387 2.24 12.07 19.29
N ASN A 388 1.55 12.57 18.28
CA ASN A 388 0.11 12.68 18.32
C ASN A 388 -0.57 11.73 17.35
N ALA A 389 -1.23 10.68 17.89
CA ALA A 389 -2.06 9.74 17.15
C ALA A 389 -1.39 9.17 15.87
N ILE A 390 -0.07 8.93 15.91
CA ILE A 390 0.71 8.45 14.78
C ILE A 390 0.58 6.93 14.55
N ASP A 391 -0.25 6.26 15.34
CA ASP A 391 -0.60 4.87 15.09
C ASP A 391 -1.32 4.76 13.76
N THR A 392 -0.90 3.82 12.95
CA THR A 392 -1.74 3.39 11.85
C THR A 392 -3.02 2.81 12.46
N PHE A 393 -4.14 3.52 12.34
CA PHE A 393 -5.48 3.11 12.78
C PHE A 393 -5.83 1.69 12.33
N ALA A 394 -5.17 1.23 11.31
CA ALA A 394 -5.17 -0.11 10.78
C ALA A 394 -4.74 -1.19 11.79
N ALA A 395 -3.82 -0.91 12.68
CA ALA A 395 -3.39 -1.84 13.72
C ALA A 395 -4.38 -1.90 14.89
N LEU A 396 -5.01 -0.76 15.22
CA LEU A 396 -5.94 -0.63 16.35
C LEU A 396 -7.24 -1.41 16.16
N ASN A 397 -7.88 -1.26 14.99
CA ASN A 397 -9.20 -1.83 14.75
C ASN A 397 -9.21 -3.30 14.32
N SER A 398 -8.05 -3.88 14.06
CA SER A 398 -7.94 -5.24 13.53
C SER A 398 -7.58 -6.32 14.56
N GLY A 399 -7.41 -5.96 15.83
CA GLY A 399 -6.84 -6.90 16.83
C GLY A 399 -5.39 -7.30 16.52
N ALA A 400 -4.80 -6.68 15.50
CA ALA A 400 -3.45 -6.97 15.01
C ALA A 400 -2.34 -6.29 15.85
N TYR A 401 -2.68 -5.74 17.02
CA TYR A 401 -1.69 -5.23 17.97
C TYR A 401 -0.55 -6.21 18.24
N MET A 402 -0.85 -7.49 18.19
CA MET A 402 0.14 -8.55 18.43
C MET A 402 1.16 -8.72 17.32
N LEU A 403 0.92 -8.12 16.12
CA LEU A 403 1.78 -8.28 14.93
C LEU A 403 2.36 -6.96 14.41
N ALA A 404 1.95 -5.81 14.97
CA ALA A 404 2.50 -4.51 14.60
C ALA A 404 3.62 -4.14 15.58
N GLU A 405 4.86 -4.31 15.18
CA GLU A 405 6.00 -3.74 15.89
C GLU A 405 5.95 -2.21 15.76
N ASN A 406 5.64 -1.55 16.88
CA ASN A 406 5.68 -0.10 16.95
C ASN A 406 6.89 0.36 17.76
N TYR A 407 7.99 0.64 17.08
CA TYR A 407 9.26 1.04 17.68
C TYR A 407 9.20 2.40 18.40
N LEU A 408 8.13 3.18 18.20
CA LEU A 408 7.95 4.51 18.80
C LEU A 408 7.48 4.47 20.26
N TYR A 409 6.91 3.33 20.72
CA TYR A 409 6.32 3.21 22.05
C TYR A 409 7.01 2.18 22.95
N THR A 410 8.25 1.82 22.63
CA THR A 410 9.08 0.92 23.47
C THR A 410 9.70 1.69 24.63
N VAL A 411 10.10 0.98 25.69
CA VAL A 411 10.83 1.59 26.82
C VAL A 411 12.08 2.33 26.33
N ASP A 412 12.82 1.74 25.40
CA ASP A 412 14.00 2.36 24.82
C ASP A 412 13.66 3.65 24.04
N ALA A 413 12.53 3.66 23.31
CA ALA A 413 12.10 4.86 22.60
C ALA A 413 11.75 6.00 23.56
N ILE A 414 11.01 5.67 24.64
CA ILE A 414 10.70 6.67 25.69
C ILE A 414 12.00 7.20 26.32
N THR A 415 12.98 6.34 26.56
CA THR A 415 14.29 6.74 27.08
C THR A 415 15.02 7.67 26.10
N ASP A 416 14.99 7.34 24.80
CA ASP A 416 15.57 8.18 23.73
C ASP A 416 14.89 9.57 23.70
N TYR A 417 13.55 9.64 23.82
CA TYR A 417 12.81 10.92 23.86
C TYR A 417 13.14 11.74 25.08
N LEU A 418 13.11 11.14 26.28
CA LEU A 418 13.45 11.82 27.53
C LEU A 418 14.88 12.36 27.52
N GLY A 419 15.82 11.64 26.89
CA GLY A 419 17.20 12.09 26.71
C GLY A 419 17.36 13.33 25.82
N ARG A 420 16.34 13.66 25.02
CA ARG A 420 16.32 14.81 24.11
C ARG A 420 15.43 15.97 24.61
N LEU A 421 14.87 15.86 25.80
CA LEU A 421 14.16 16.96 26.42
C LEU A 421 15.14 17.92 27.15
N THR A 422 14.74 19.19 27.22
CA THR A 422 15.33 20.14 28.17
C THR A 422 14.94 19.72 29.59
N PRO A 423 15.61 20.25 30.66
CA PRO A 423 15.27 19.89 32.03
C PRO A 423 13.79 20.15 32.44
N SER A 424 13.15 21.11 31.78
CA SER A 424 11.73 21.45 31.96
C SER A 424 10.86 20.97 30.79
N GLY A 425 11.42 20.21 29.87
CA GLY A 425 10.75 19.76 28.66
C GLY A 425 9.62 18.76 28.92
N VAL A 426 8.68 18.67 28.00
CA VAL A 426 7.48 17.83 28.08
C VAL A 426 7.44 16.83 26.94
N LEU A 427 7.21 15.57 27.25
CA LEU A 427 6.85 14.52 26.27
C LEU A 427 5.32 14.39 26.26
N CYS A 428 4.71 14.65 25.10
CA CYS A 428 3.28 14.46 24.90
C CYS A 428 3.03 13.30 23.92
N ILE A 429 2.35 12.28 24.39
CA ILE A 429 1.94 11.13 23.57
C ILE A 429 0.42 11.02 23.65
N THR A 430 -0.23 11.14 22.52
CA THR A 430 -1.69 10.92 22.38
C THR A 430 -1.93 9.66 21.55
N ARG A 431 -2.83 8.82 22.04
CA ARG A 431 -3.28 7.61 21.32
C ARG A 431 -4.79 7.59 21.28
N TRP A 432 -5.32 6.88 20.29
CA TRP A 432 -6.75 6.58 20.22
C TRP A 432 -7.07 5.40 21.15
N ASP A 433 -8.14 5.48 21.90
CA ASP A 433 -8.71 4.38 22.69
C ASP A 433 -9.60 3.48 21.83
#